data_f693c5a8d6fe0c1d8be3837c9140910b
#
_entry.id   f693c5a8d6fe0c1d8be3837c9140910b
#
_cell.length_a   1.000
_cell.length_b   1.000
_cell.length_c   1.000
_cell.angle_alpha   90.00
_cell.angle_beta   90.00
_cell.angle_gamma   90.00
#
_symmetry.space_group_name_H-M   'P 1'
#
loop_
_entity.id
_entity.type
_entity.pdbx_description
1 polymer ?
#
loop_
_entity_poly.entity_id
_entity_poly.type
_entity_poly.pdbx_seq_one_letter_code
_entity_poly.pdbx_strand_id
1 'polypeptide(L)'
;MKVFLFVSKQKKLYKIYMPYLDALNKQLDIVKQMADADIVLIVGAWTIKGAQLARQARKMGIPYIVCPLGDISERNCKNPHFKRSLQTLMYQKKMYQKANLLIATTPMEKTYLEKKAWNTNISLIRYFGYSHLTSENNMAEDWYHADTSTLSIFEQHKAEAIAAQTKDAIIAQILQIQSRMPHQNIPQSYLDDLHDLLYADNYDEDAINEELAKLKLSDYAASVFQAMTEKTGLTEGFMPQPAKKGRKSKEILKYVK
;
A
#
# COMPACT_ATOMS: atom_id res chain seq x y z
N MET A 1 -25.54 3.34 5.28
CA MET A 1 -24.96 3.70 3.98
C MET A 1 -24.68 2.42 3.21
N LYS A 2 -25.23 2.30 2.01
CA LYS A 2 -25.07 1.12 1.15
C LYS A 2 -23.87 1.30 0.23
N VAL A 3 -22.97 0.34 0.22
CA VAL A 3 -21.70 0.42 -0.52
C VAL A 3 -21.63 -0.67 -1.58
N PHE A 4 -21.39 -0.29 -2.83
CA PHE A 4 -21.00 -1.26 -3.86
C PHE A 4 -19.49 -1.41 -3.84
N LEU A 5 -19.00 -2.57 -3.37
CA LEU A 5 -17.58 -2.85 -3.22
C LEU A 5 -17.02 -3.62 -4.41
N PHE A 6 -16.02 -3.06 -5.08
CA PHE A 6 -15.20 -3.75 -6.06
C PHE A 6 -13.78 -3.91 -5.55
N VAL A 7 -13.28 -5.14 -5.49
CA VAL A 7 -11.89 -5.45 -5.16
C VAL A 7 -11.21 -6.08 -6.36
N SER A 8 -10.07 -5.57 -6.79
CA SER A 8 -9.31 -6.14 -7.89
C SER A 8 -8.92 -7.58 -7.59
N LYS A 9 -8.88 -8.44 -8.63
CA LYS A 9 -8.51 -9.86 -8.46
C LYS A 9 -7.15 -10.01 -7.77
N GLN A 10 -6.19 -9.15 -8.13
CA GLN A 10 -4.85 -9.15 -7.53
C GLN A 10 -4.91 -8.95 -6.01
N LYS A 11 -5.69 -7.97 -5.53
CA LYS A 11 -5.82 -7.71 -4.08
C LYS A 11 -6.46 -8.86 -3.33
N LYS A 12 -7.44 -9.53 -3.94
CA LYS A 12 -8.08 -10.73 -3.38
C LYS A 12 -7.14 -11.93 -3.21
N LEU A 13 -6.06 -11.99 -3.98
CA LEU A 13 -5.09 -13.09 -3.90
C LEU A 13 -4.06 -12.91 -2.79
N TYR A 14 -3.86 -11.70 -2.29
CA TYR A 14 -2.89 -11.42 -1.25
C TYR A 14 -3.52 -11.55 0.15
N LYS A 15 -3.06 -12.54 0.91
CA LYS A 15 -3.54 -12.79 2.28
C LYS A 15 -3.43 -11.56 3.19
N ILE A 16 -2.44 -10.71 2.98
CA ILE A 16 -2.22 -9.50 3.78
C ILE A 16 -3.40 -8.52 3.72
N TYR A 17 -4.18 -8.49 2.63
CA TYR A 17 -5.34 -7.61 2.53
C TYR A 17 -6.63 -8.24 3.07
N MET A 18 -6.61 -9.52 3.42
CA MET A 18 -7.82 -10.19 3.91
C MET A 18 -8.40 -9.54 5.18
N PRO A 19 -7.59 -9.21 6.22
CA PRO A 19 -8.13 -8.54 7.41
C PRO A 19 -8.80 -7.20 7.08
N TYR A 20 -8.21 -6.42 6.16
CA TYR A 20 -8.78 -5.15 5.71
C TYR A 20 -10.10 -5.37 4.96
N LEU A 21 -10.14 -6.33 4.04
CA LEU A 21 -11.35 -6.65 3.28
C LEU A 21 -12.45 -7.21 4.18
N ASP A 22 -12.09 -8.01 5.18
CA ASP A 22 -13.01 -8.54 6.17
C ASP A 22 -13.57 -7.44 7.08
N ALA A 23 -12.73 -6.47 7.48
CA ALA A 23 -13.19 -5.29 8.21
C ALA A 23 -14.17 -4.46 7.38
N LEU A 24 -13.88 -4.22 6.10
CA LEU A 24 -14.80 -3.55 5.18
C LEU A 24 -16.15 -4.29 5.09
N ASN A 25 -16.11 -5.60 4.92
CA ASN A 25 -17.33 -6.42 4.82
C ASN A 25 -18.17 -6.43 6.10
N LYS A 26 -17.53 -6.29 7.26
CA LYS A 26 -18.22 -6.27 8.56
C LYS A 26 -18.80 -4.90 8.91
N GLN A 27 -18.12 -3.82 8.51
CA GLN A 27 -18.49 -2.47 8.90
C GLN A 27 -19.41 -1.77 7.88
N LEU A 28 -19.40 -2.23 6.62
CA LEU A 28 -20.16 -1.62 5.54
C LEU A 28 -21.35 -2.50 5.14
N ASP A 29 -22.47 -1.84 4.83
CA ASP A 29 -23.64 -2.49 4.21
C ASP A 29 -23.37 -2.71 2.71
N ILE A 30 -22.78 -3.86 2.38
CA ILE A 30 -22.35 -4.19 1.02
C ILE A 30 -23.52 -4.67 0.17
N VAL A 31 -23.82 -3.94 -0.89
CA VAL A 31 -24.85 -4.30 -1.85
C VAL A 31 -24.27 -5.00 -3.09
N LYS A 32 -25.09 -5.87 -3.71
CA LYS A 32 -24.68 -6.63 -4.89
C LYS A 32 -24.83 -5.86 -6.19
N GLN A 33 -25.74 -4.92 -6.26
CA GLN A 33 -26.01 -4.12 -7.46
C GLN A 33 -25.61 -2.67 -7.21
N MET A 34 -24.93 -2.07 -8.18
CA MET A 34 -24.51 -0.67 -8.09
C MET A 34 -25.71 0.29 -8.01
N ALA A 35 -26.84 -0.08 -8.60
CA ALA A 35 -28.05 0.74 -8.56
C ALA A 35 -28.62 0.92 -7.14
N ASP A 36 -28.34 -0.02 -6.24
CA ASP A 36 -28.82 -0.01 -4.86
C ASP A 36 -27.84 0.71 -3.91
N ALA A 37 -26.70 1.19 -4.44
CA ALA A 37 -25.63 1.75 -3.63
C ALA A 37 -25.74 3.26 -3.49
N ASP A 38 -25.44 3.77 -2.30
CA ASP A 38 -25.25 5.18 -2.05
C ASP A 38 -23.85 5.64 -2.50
N ILE A 39 -22.87 4.71 -2.48
CA ILE A 39 -21.48 4.96 -2.85
C ILE A 39 -20.81 3.72 -3.46
N VAL A 40 -19.85 3.95 -4.35
CA VAL A 40 -19.02 2.88 -4.95
C VAL A 40 -17.60 2.95 -4.41
N LEU A 41 -17.11 1.86 -3.82
CA LEU A 41 -15.72 1.72 -3.37
C LEU A 41 -14.95 0.79 -4.31
N ILE A 42 -13.86 1.33 -4.90
CA ILE A 42 -12.98 0.61 -5.82
C ILE A 42 -11.64 0.40 -5.15
N VAL A 43 -11.32 -0.85 -4.83
CA VAL A 43 -10.06 -1.26 -4.18
C VAL A 43 -9.10 -1.86 -5.20
N GLY A 44 -7.88 -1.30 -5.24
CA GLY A 44 -6.82 -1.65 -6.18
C GLY A 44 -6.82 -0.77 -7.45
N ALA A 45 -5.63 -0.68 -8.07
CA ALA A 45 -5.40 0.10 -9.28
C ALA A 45 -5.20 -0.80 -10.52
N TRP A 46 -4.92 -0.18 -11.67
CA TRP A 46 -4.53 -0.81 -12.93
C TRP A 46 -5.53 -1.82 -13.51
N THR A 47 -6.82 -1.70 -13.16
CA THR A 47 -7.86 -2.60 -13.65
C THR A 47 -8.83 -1.87 -14.60
N ILE A 48 -9.04 -2.44 -15.79
CA ILE A 48 -10.05 -1.94 -16.75
C ILE A 48 -11.45 -2.01 -16.12
N LYS A 49 -11.72 -3.09 -15.38
CA LYS A 49 -13.03 -3.27 -14.73
C LYS A 49 -13.32 -2.17 -13.70
N GLY A 50 -12.32 -1.80 -12.86
CA GLY A 50 -12.46 -0.68 -11.92
C GLY A 50 -12.75 0.63 -12.64
N ALA A 51 -12.05 0.92 -13.73
CA ALA A 51 -12.29 2.13 -14.52
C ALA A 51 -13.68 2.13 -15.19
N GLN A 52 -14.16 0.98 -15.66
CA GLN A 52 -15.51 0.84 -16.20
C GLN A 52 -16.57 1.08 -15.11
N LEU A 53 -16.38 0.54 -13.91
CA LEU A 53 -17.29 0.74 -12.79
C LEU A 53 -17.29 2.21 -12.33
N ALA A 54 -16.13 2.87 -12.27
CA ALA A 54 -16.04 4.30 -12.00
C ALA A 54 -16.78 5.14 -13.04
N ARG A 55 -16.70 4.75 -14.32
CA ARG A 55 -17.47 5.41 -15.40
C ARG A 55 -18.97 5.16 -15.25
N GLN A 56 -19.36 3.96 -14.87
CA GLN A 56 -20.77 3.60 -14.65
C GLN A 56 -21.33 4.37 -13.45
N ALA A 57 -20.63 4.42 -12.31
CA ALA A 57 -21.02 5.20 -11.15
C ALA A 57 -21.30 6.67 -11.52
N ARG A 58 -20.37 7.30 -12.24
CA ARG A 58 -20.57 8.69 -12.72
C ARG A 58 -21.81 8.85 -13.61
N LYS A 59 -22.09 7.88 -14.50
CA LYS A 59 -23.28 7.94 -15.36
C LYS A 59 -24.58 7.84 -14.55
N MET A 60 -24.54 7.12 -13.44
CA MET A 60 -25.67 6.93 -12.53
C MET A 60 -25.76 8.04 -11.46
N GLY A 61 -24.82 8.99 -11.43
CA GLY A 61 -24.76 10.04 -10.41
C GLY A 61 -24.34 9.54 -9.03
N ILE A 62 -23.80 8.30 -8.92
CA ILE A 62 -23.37 7.71 -7.66
C ILE A 62 -21.92 8.11 -7.40
N PRO A 63 -21.59 8.71 -6.23
CA PRO A 63 -20.21 9.04 -5.86
C PRO A 63 -19.36 7.78 -5.78
N TYR A 64 -18.06 7.89 -6.11
CA TYR A 64 -17.14 6.77 -5.96
C TYR A 64 -15.81 7.16 -5.34
N ILE A 65 -15.28 6.22 -4.56
CA ILE A 65 -14.01 6.29 -3.85
C ILE A 65 -13.04 5.29 -4.47
N VAL A 66 -11.76 5.67 -4.55
CA VAL A 66 -10.69 4.76 -4.99
C VAL A 66 -9.68 4.58 -3.88
N CYS A 67 -9.40 3.33 -3.51
CA CYS A 67 -8.37 2.93 -2.57
C CYS A 67 -7.32 2.08 -3.29
N PRO A 68 -6.13 2.63 -3.65
CA PRO A 68 -5.12 1.89 -4.43
C PRO A 68 -4.47 0.73 -3.68
N LEU A 69 -4.39 0.76 -2.35
CA LEU A 69 -3.67 -0.21 -1.52
C LEU A 69 -2.22 -0.44 -2.00
N GLY A 70 -1.44 0.63 -2.12
CA GLY A 70 -0.03 0.57 -2.50
C GLY A 70 0.26 0.38 -4.00
N ASP A 71 -0.77 0.21 -4.85
CA ASP A 71 -0.56 0.04 -6.30
C ASP A 71 0.00 1.29 -6.98
N ILE A 72 -0.25 2.47 -6.40
CA ILE A 72 0.26 3.74 -6.88
C ILE A 72 1.41 4.15 -5.97
N SER A 73 2.59 3.68 -6.27
CA SER A 73 3.83 4.08 -5.61
C SER A 73 4.74 4.87 -6.57
N GLU A 74 5.70 5.59 -6.01
CA GLU A 74 6.67 6.34 -6.82
C GLU A 74 7.40 5.42 -7.79
N ARG A 75 7.85 4.27 -7.32
CA ARG A 75 8.51 3.25 -8.09
C ARG A 75 7.66 2.70 -9.24
N ASN A 76 6.40 2.40 -8.96
CA ASN A 76 5.47 1.89 -9.98
C ASN A 76 5.17 2.92 -11.07
N CYS A 77 5.43 4.20 -10.80
CA CYS A 77 5.12 5.31 -11.71
C CYS A 77 6.36 6.02 -12.27
N LYS A 78 7.54 6.00 -11.61
CA LYS A 78 8.79 6.58 -12.13
C LYS A 78 9.35 5.77 -13.31
N ASN A 79 9.28 4.43 -13.21
CA ASN A 79 9.70 3.51 -14.28
C ASN A 79 8.51 2.68 -14.77
N PRO A 80 7.51 3.30 -15.39
CA PRO A 80 6.35 2.56 -15.84
C PRO A 80 6.78 1.62 -16.98
N HIS A 81 6.57 0.33 -16.81
CA HIS A 81 6.54 -0.54 -17.98
C HIS A 81 5.60 0.09 -19.02
N PHE A 82 5.92 0.02 -20.29
CA PHE A 82 5.11 0.58 -21.38
C PHE A 82 3.60 0.34 -21.21
N LYS A 83 3.23 -0.84 -20.71
CA LYS A 83 1.85 -1.20 -20.38
C LYS A 83 1.21 -0.26 -19.33
N ARG A 84 1.91 0.07 -18.23
CA ARG A 84 1.37 0.95 -17.17
C ARG A 84 1.28 2.40 -17.64
N SER A 85 2.23 2.86 -18.45
CA SER A 85 2.16 4.18 -19.06
C SER A 85 0.92 4.33 -19.95
N LEU A 86 0.65 3.32 -20.80
CA LEU A 86 -0.53 3.28 -21.63
C LEU A 86 -1.83 3.22 -20.77
N GLN A 87 -1.87 2.38 -19.75
CA GLN A 87 -3.01 2.29 -18.83
C GLN A 87 -3.28 3.61 -18.10
N THR A 88 -2.23 4.34 -17.72
CA THR A 88 -2.34 5.66 -17.10
C THR A 88 -3.02 6.63 -18.05
N LEU A 89 -2.57 6.68 -19.30
CA LEU A 89 -3.12 7.57 -20.31
C LEU A 89 -4.58 7.23 -20.67
N MET A 90 -4.87 5.93 -20.83
CA MET A 90 -6.17 5.47 -21.32
C MET A 90 -7.30 5.64 -20.29
N TYR A 91 -7.07 5.28 -19.03
CA TYR A 91 -8.16 5.23 -18.06
C TYR A 91 -7.78 5.53 -16.62
N GLN A 92 -6.56 5.21 -16.16
CA GLN A 92 -6.20 5.29 -14.75
C GLN A 92 -6.25 6.73 -14.23
N LYS A 93 -5.53 7.64 -14.88
CA LYS A 93 -5.51 9.07 -14.49
C LYS A 93 -6.92 9.64 -14.42
N LYS A 94 -7.75 9.39 -15.43
CA LYS A 94 -9.14 9.90 -15.48
C LYS A 94 -10.01 9.32 -14.37
N MET A 95 -9.81 8.04 -14.01
CA MET A 95 -10.52 7.42 -12.90
C MET A 95 -10.20 8.13 -11.58
N TYR A 96 -8.93 8.42 -11.33
CA TYR A 96 -8.49 9.12 -10.11
C TYR A 96 -8.93 10.58 -10.07
N GLN A 97 -8.75 11.30 -11.18
CA GLN A 97 -9.15 12.72 -11.28
C GLN A 97 -10.64 12.96 -11.02
N LYS A 98 -11.47 11.99 -11.32
CA LYS A 98 -12.93 12.09 -11.19
C LYS A 98 -13.49 11.35 -9.99
N ALA A 99 -12.64 10.76 -9.15
CA ALA A 99 -13.05 10.19 -7.88
C ALA A 99 -13.48 11.30 -6.90
N ASN A 100 -14.50 11.02 -6.13
CA ASN A 100 -14.95 11.93 -5.07
C ASN A 100 -13.94 11.96 -3.92
N LEU A 101 -13.25 10.84 -3.69
CA LEU A 101 -12.22 10.70 -2.68
C LEU A 101 -11.20 9.65 -3.11
N LEU A 102 -9.91 9.88 -2.81
CA LEU A 102 -8.87 8.87 -2.81
C LEU A 102 -8.51 8.50 -1.37
N ILE A 103 -8.45 7.20 -1.09
CA ILE A 103 -7.99 6.71 0.22
C ILE A 103 -6.56 6.23 0.08
N ALA A 104 -5.64 6.89 0.77
CA ALA A 104 -4.30 6.40 1.00
C ALA A 104 -4.28 5.57 2.29
N THR A 105 -3.60 4.44 2.29
CA THR A 105 -3.52 3.54 3.45
C THR A 105 -2.24 3.72 4.25
N THR A 106 -1.27 4.45 3.70
CA THR A 106 -0.02 4.81 4.37
C THR A 106 0.32 6.28 4.12
N PRO A 107 1.09 6.94 5.02
CA PRO A 107 1.56 8.31 4.81
C PRO A 107 2.35 8.45 3.50
N MET A 108 3.19 7.49 3.16
CA MET A 108 3.95 7.48 1.91
C MET A 108 3.04 7.44 0.68
N GLU A 109 2.02 6.60 0.68
CA GLU A 109 1.03 6.55 -0.41
C GLU A 109 0.29 7.89 -0.54
N LYS A 110 -0.09 8.53 0.59
CA LYS A 110 -0.73 9.85 0.60
C LYS A 110 0.17 10.89 -0.05
N THR A 111 1.40 11.04 0.44
CA THR A 111 2.40 11.99 -0.10
C THR A 111 2.59 11.80 -1.60
N TYR A 112 2.64 10.53 -2.04
CA TYR A 112 2.83 10.23 -3.44
C TYR A 112 1.60 10.56 -4.31
N LEU A 113 0.39 10.29 -3.83
CA LEU A 113 -0.85 10.67 -4.52
C LEU A 113 -0.98 12.19 -4.64
N GLU A 114 -0.61 12.93 -3.59
CA GLU A 114 -0.55 14.40 -3.59
C GLU A 114 0.46 14.92 -4.61
N LYS A 115 1.67 14.35 -4.65
CA LYS A 115 2.71 14.68 -5.65
C LYS A 115 2.26 14.42 -7.09
N LYS A 116 1.41 13.42 -7.32
CA LYS A 116 0.81 13.16 -8.65
C LYS A 116 -0.21 14.22 -9.06
N ALA A 117 -0.81 14.91 -8.11
CA ALA A 117 -1.82 15.95 -8.35
C ALA A 117 -2.95 15.52 -9.32
N TRP A 118 -3.32 14.23 -9.28
CA TRP A 118 -4.45 13.74 -10.07
C TRP A 118 -5.79 14.05 -9.42
N ASN A 119 -5.81 14.15 -8.11
CA ASN A 119 -6.96 14.52 -7.30
C ASN A 119 -6.46 15.31 -6.09
N THR A 120 -7.25 16.25 -5.59
CA THR A 120 -6.94 17.06 -4.40
C THR A 120 -7.61 16.51 -3.15
N ASN A 121 -8.65 15.69 -3.30
CA ASN A 121 -9.37 15.10 -2.18
C ASN A 121 -8.76 13.73 -1.84
N ILE A 122 -7.79 13.71 -0.92
CA ILE A 122 -7.04 12.54 -0.51
C ILE A 122 -7.07 12.42 1.01
N SER A 123 -7.59 11.31 1.52
CA SER A 123 -7.60 11.00 2.94
C SER A 123 -6.64 9.87 3.28
N LEU A 124 -5.99 9.99 4.44
CA LEU A 124 -5.20 8.91 5.02
C LEU A 124 -6.09 8.09 5.96
N ILE A 125 -6.45 6.89 5.52
CA ILE A 125 -7.11 5.90 6.36
C ILE A 125 -6.14 4.74 6.50
N ARG A 126 -5.52 4.62 7.67
CA ARG A 126 -4.44 3.66 7.90
C ARG A 126 -4.92 2.25 7.64
N TYR A 127 -4.12 1.50 6.89
CA TYR A 127 -4.29 0.07 6.74
C TYR A 127 -3.78 -0.61 8.02
N PHE A 128 -4.64 -1.40 8.65
CA PHE A 128 -4.23 -2.17 9.82
C PHE A 128 -3.57 -3.46 9.35
N GLY A 129 -2.26 -3.50 9.50
CA GLY A 129 -1.50 -4.74 9.39
C GLY A 129 -1.90 -5.75 10.47
N TYR A 130 -1.31 -6.91 10.44
CA TYR A 130 -1.64 -8.10 11.21
C TYR A 130 -1.74 -7.91 12.74
N SER A 131 -1.09 -6.90 13.31
CA SER A 131 -0.91 -6.80 14.77
C SER A 131 -1.86 -5.87 15.51
N HIS A 132 -2.63 -5.01 14.83
CA HIS A 132 -3.37 -3.95 15.52
C HIS A 132 -4.79 -3.73 15.00
N LEU A 133 -5.56 -4.79 14.84
CA LEU A 133 -7.02 -4.69 14.77
C LEU A 133 -7.56 -4.38 16.15
N THR A 134 -7.27 -3.19 16.68
CA THR A 134 -8.02 -2.68 17.82
C THR A 134 -9.38 -2.19 17.31
N SER A 135 -10.40 -2.62 18.01
CA SER A 135 -11.82 -2.47 17.70
C SER A 135 -12.37 -1.03 17.69
N GLU A 136 -11.50 -0.02 17.72
CA GLU A 136 -11.92 1.36 18.00
C GLU A 136 -11.96 2.29 16.78
N ASN A 137 -11.49 1.85 15.60
CA ASN A 137 -11.53 2.71 14.42
C ASN A 137 -12.73 2.37 13.54
N ASN A 138 -13.74 3.20 13.62
CA ASN A 138 -14.92 3.13 12.77
C ASN A 138 -14.57 3.65 11.37
N MET A 139 -14.02 2.76 10.52
CA MET A 139 -13.58 3.11 9.16
C MET A 139 -14.66 3.82 8.33
N ALA A 140 -15.93 3.55 8.60
CA ALA A 140 -17.04 4.20 7.90
C ALA A 140 -17.18 5.67 8.28
N GLU A 141 -16.90 6.04 9.53
CA GLU A 141 -16.89 7.45 9.98
C GLU A 141 -15.69 8.20 9.41
N ASP A 142 -14.49 7.57 9.41
CA ASP A 142 -13.28 8.17 8.84
C ASP A 142 -13.44 8.53 7.37
N TRP A 143 -14.19 7.74 6.61
CA TRP A 143 -14.47 8.06 5.21
C TRP A 143 -15.40 9.25 5.01
N TYR A 144 -16.26 9.55 5.98
CA TYR A 144 -17.19 10.67 5.95
C TYR A 144 -16.55 11.98 6.38
N HIS A 145 -15.63 11.92 7.35
CA HIS A 145 -15.04 13.07 8.01
C HIS A 145 -13.57 13.32 7.68
N ALA A 146 -13.01 12.53 6.74
CA ALA A 146 -11.61 12.68 6.35
C ALA A 146 -11.37 14.04 5.70
N ASP A 147 -10.86 14.96 6.48
CA ASP A 147 -10.50 16.31 6.03
C ASP A 147 -9.07 16.31 5.45
N THR A 148 -8.88 17.04 4.35
CA THR A 148 -7.58 17.27 3.74
C THR A 148 -6.86 18.39 4.50
N SER A 149 -6.41 18.11 5.73
CA SER A 149 -5.62 19.10 6.45
C SER A 149 -4.28 19.33 5.77
N THR A 150 -3.99 20.57 5.43
CA THR A 150 -2.66 21.02 5.02
C THR A 150 -1.73 20.85 6.22
N LEU A 151 -0.70 20.01 6.06
CA LEU A 151 0.33 19.85 7.07
C LEU A 151 1.03 21.18 7.30
N SER A 152 1.15 21.60 8.55
CA SER A 152 1.95 22.75 8.92
C SER A 152 3.43 22.49 8.64
N ILE A 153 4.25 23.55 8.49
CA ILE A 153 5.70 23.41 8.32
C ILE A 153 6.32 22.56 9.42
N PHE A 154 5.80 22.66 10.66
CA PHE A 154 6.25 21.84 11.79
C PHE A 154 5.94 20.35 11.61
N GLU A 155 4.77 20.00 11.11
CA GLU A 155 4.37 18.61 10.83
C GLU A 155 5.17 18.05 9.67
N GLN A 156 5.55 18.88 8.70
CA GLN A 156 6.40 18.51 7.60
C GLN A 156 7.81 18.13 8.09
N HIS A 157 8.44 18.93 8.93
CA HIS A 157 9.73 18.61 9.57
C HIS A 157 9.66 17.39 10.47
N LYS A 158 8.54 17.20 11.18
CA LYS A 158 8.30 16.00 11.99
C LYS A 158 8.18 14.75 11.12
N ALA A 159 7.49 14.85 9.98
CA ALA A 159 7.37 13.76 9.03
C ALA A 159 8.73 13.38 8.41
N GLU A 160 9.58 14.35 8.08
CA GLU A 160 10.94 14.13 7.59
C GLU A 160 11.83 13.44 8.63
N ALA A 161 11.73 13.87 9.90
CA ALA A 161 12.48 13.23 11.01
C ALA A 161 12.03 11.79 11.27
N ILE A 162 10.72 11.53 11.21
CA ILE A 162 10.17 10.17 11.33
C ILE A 162 10.63 9.31 10.15
N ALA A 163 10.62 9.84 8.93
CA ALA A 163 11.07 9.13 7.75
C ALA A 163 12.55 8.72 7.84
N ALA A 164 13.41 9.58 8.38
CA ALA A 164 14.81 9.25 8.62
C ALA A 164 14.99 8.13 9.64
N GLN A 165 14.26 8.18 10.76
CA GLN A 165 14.25 7.11 11.77
C GLN A 165 13.76 5.78 11.20
N THR A 166 12.72 5.82 10.40
CA THR A 166 12.15 4.63 9.77
C THR A 166 13.12 4.00 8.78
N LYS A 167 13.85 4.81 8.00
CA LYS A 167 14.93 4.32 7.13
C LYS A 167 15.95 3.49 7.90
N ASP A 168 16.47 4.04 9.01
CA ASP A 168 17.50 3.38 9.81
C ASP A 168 16.95 2.10 10.46
N ALA A 169 15.70 2.10 10.92
CA ALA A 169 15.03 0.92 11.44
C ALA A 169 14.86 -0.18 10.37
N ILE A 170 14.47 0.17 9.16
CA ILE A 170 14.36 -0.78 8.03
C ILE A 170 15.72 -1.42 7.73
N ILE A 171 16.79 -0.62 7.64
CA ILE A 171 18.14 -1.12 7.40
C ILE A 171 18.60 -2.04 8.54
N ALA A 172 18.38 -1.64 9.80
CA ALA A 172 18.72 -2.44 10.97
C ALA A 172 18.00 -3.78 10.97
N GLN A 173 16.70 -3.80 10.61
CA GLN A 173 15.91 -5.03 10.56
C GLN A 173 16.41 -5.98 9.45
N ILE A 174 16.80 -5.46 8.28
CA ILE A 174 17.42 -6.26 7.21
C ILE A 174 18.74 -6.86 7.69
N LEU A 175 19.57 -6.10 8.42
CA LEU A 175 20.81 -6.58 9.00
C LEU A 175 20.57 -7.65 10.08
N GLN A 176 19.53 -7.50 10.91
CA GLN A 176 19.13 -8.52 11.90
C GLN A 176 18.76 -9.83 11.21
N ILE A 177 17.95 -9.78 10.16
CA ILE A 177 17.60 -10.98 9.36
C ILE A 177 18.87 -11.61 8.80
N GLN A 178 19.79 -10.80 8.25
CA GLN A 178 21.07 -11.29 7.73
C GLN A 178 21.93 -11.98 8.78
N SER A 179 21.98 -11.44 9.99
CA SER A 179 22.77 -12.00 11.10
C SER A 179 22.31 -13.40 11.51
N ARG A 180 21.07 -13.76 11.23
CA ARG A 180 20.50 -15.08 11.54
C ARG A 180 20.73 -16.14 10.47
N MET A 181 21.15 -15.73 9.27
CA MET A 181 21.41 -16.67 8.17
C MET A 181 22.42 -17.79 8.52
N PRO A 182 23.58 -17.51 9.18
CA PRO A 182 24.52 -18.55 9.57
C PRO A 182 23.93 -19.58 10.54
N HIS A 183 22.95 -19.17 11.34
CA HIS A 183 22.29 -20.03 12.32
C HIS A 183 21.11 -20.82 11.75
N GLN A 184 20.76 -20.60 10.50
CA GLN A 184 19.62 -21.23 9.82
C GLN A 184 18.30 -21.13 10.60
N ASN A 185 18.15 -20.05 11.33
CA ASN A 185 17.00 -19.80 12.21
C ASN A 185 16.66 -18.31 12.23
N ILE A 186 15.71 -17.93 11.40
CA ILE A 186 15.18 -16.57 11.31
C ILE A 186 13.80 -16.58 11.97
N PRO A 187 13.60 -15.89 13.11
CA PRO A 187 12.26 -15.76 13.69
C PRO A 187 11.30 -15.11 12.72
N GLN A 188 10.08 -15.64 12.58
CA GLN A 188 9.03 -15.05 11.75
C GLN A 188 8.77 -13.59 12.14
N SER A 189 8.84 -13.28 13.45
CA SER A 189 8.67 -11.92 13.97
C SER A 189 9.60 -10.88 13.31
N TYR A 190 10.80 -11.29 12.85
CA TYR A 190 11.70 -10.35 12.18
C TYR A 190 11.19 -9.92 10.80
N LEU A 191 10.44 -10.79 10.12
CA LEU A 191 9.77 -10.44 8.87
C LEU A 191 8.52 -9.61 9.14
N ASP A 192 7.82 -9.94 10.23
CA ASP A 192 6.61 -9.22 10.64
C ASP A 192 6.96 -7.79 11.09
N ASP A 193 8.04 -7.61 11.87
CA ASP A 193 8.54 -6.29 12.28
C ASP A 193 8.97 -5.45 11.06
N LEU A 194 9.68 -6.05 10.11
CA LEU A 194 10.06 -5.36 8.86
C LEU A 194 8.83 -5.00 8.02
N HIS A 195 7.83 -5.88 8.00
CA HIS A 195 6.57 -5.62 7.35
C HIS A 195 5.87 -4.40 7.96
N ASP A 196 5.77 -4.35 9.29
CA ASP A 196 5.14 -3.26 10.00
C ASP A 196 5.87 -1.92 9.75
N LEU A 197 7.20 -1.93 9.74
CA LEU A 197 8.01 -0.75 9.39
C LEU A 197 7.72 -0.24 7.96
N LEU A 198 7.55 -1.15 7.01
CA LEU A 198 7.26 -0.78 5.61
C LEU A 198 5.83 -0.25 5.41
N TYR A 199 4.91 -0.51 6.33
CA TYR A 199 3.52 -0.06 6.26
C TYR A 199 3.19 1.10 7.22
N ALA A 200 3.92 1.24 8.32
CA ALA A 200 3.55 2.16 9.40
C ALA A 200 3.89 3.62 9.10
N ASP A 201 5.05 3.89 8.51
CA ASP A 201 5.60 5.24 8.42
C ASP A 201 5.97 5.66 6.99
N ASN A 202 6.16 6.96 6.80
CA ASN A 202 6.68 7.52 5.57
C ASN A 202 8.20 7.35 5.54
N TYR A 203 8.75 6.82 4.47
CA TYR A 203 10.19 6.70 4.25
C TYR A 203 10.55 7.06 2.80
N ASP A 204 11.81 7.45 2.59
CA ASP A 204 12.37 7.76 1.28
C ASP A 204 12.96 6.48 0.67
N GLU A 205 12.32 5.97 -0.37
CA GLU A 205 12.76 4.76 -1.09
C GLU A 205 14.17 4.94 -1.69
N ASP A 206 14.47 6.12 -2.23
CA ASP A 206 15.76 6.42 -2.84
C ASP A 206 16.87 6.43 -1.77
N ALA A 207 16.61 7.04 -0.60
CA ALA A 207 17.56 7.06 0.51
C ALA A 207 17.84 5.66 1.10
N ILE A 208 16.81 4.79 1.16
CA ILE A 208 17.00 3.39 1.57
C ILE A 208 17.86 2.64 0.54
N ASN A 209 17.57 2.81 -0.75
CA ASN A 209 18.30 2.14 -1.82
C ASN A 209 19.75 2.57 -1.89
N GLU A 210 20.05 3.88 -1.70
CA GLU A 210 21.41 4.37 -1.59
C GLU A 210 22.16 3.75 -0.42
N GLU A 211 21.52 3.67 0.74
CA GLU A 211 22.16 3.10 1.94
C GLU A 211 22.39 1.59 1.79
N LEU A 212 21.43 0.85 1.25
CA LEU A 212 21.59 -0.57 0.92
C LEU A 212 22.73 -0.80 -0.08
N ALA A 213 22.89 0.10 -1.05
CA ALA A 213 23.99 0.02 -2.03
C ALA A 213 25.36 0.28 -1.37
N LYS A 214 25.49 1.30 -0.51
CA LYS A 214 26.71 1.59 0.28
C LYS A 214 27.12 0.39 1.14
N LEU A 215 26.15 -0.25 1.78
CA LEU A 215 26.34 -1.44 2.62
C LEU A 215 26.52 -2.74 1.81
N LYS A 216 26.40 -2.69 0.48
CA LYS A 216 26.40 -3.87 -0.42
C LYS A 216 25.32 -4.89 -0.10
N LEU A 217 24.18 -4.42 0.38
CA LEU A 217 23.03 -5.22 0.81
C LEU A 217 21.88 -5.26 -0.21
N SER A 218 21.93 -4.53 -1.32
CA SER A 218 20.81 -4.40 -2.27
C SER A 218 20.29 -5.78 -2.75
N ASP A 219 21.17 -6.68 -3.19
CA ASP A 219 20.78 -8.03 -3.63
C ASP A 219 20.21 -8.89 -2.49
N TYR A 220 20.73 -8.70 -1.27
CA TYR A 220 20.22 -9.41 -0.10
C TYR A 220 18.84 -8.91 0.29
N ALA A 221 18.66 -7.59 0.38
CA ALA A 221 17.38 -6.96 0.68
C ALA A 221 16.30 -7.34 -0.34
N ALA A 222 16.64 -7.35 -1.65
CA ALA A 222 15.74 -7.82 -2.69
C ALA A 222 15.30 -9.28 -2.48
N SER A 223 16.19 -10.13 -1.93
CA SER A 223 15.88 -11.52 -1.60
C SER A 223 15.02 -11.64 -0.33
N VAL A 224 15.20 -10.73 0.65
CA VAL A 224 14.34 -10.62 1.83
C VAL A 224 12.94 -10.20 1.41
N PHE A 225 12.79 -9.18 0.58
CA PHE A 225 11.49 -8.73 0.08
C PHE A 225 10.75 -9.82 -0.70
N GLN A 226 11.48 -10.65 -1.47
CA GLN A 226 10.89 -11.83 -2.09
C GLN A 226 10.36 -12.84 -1.08
N ALA A 227 11.13 -13.11 -0.01
CA ALA A 227 10.68 -14.00 1.06
C ALA A 227 9.46 -13.43 1.79
N MET A 228 9.42 -12.11 2.02
CA MET A 228 8.28 -11.42 2.62
C MET A 228 7.03 -11.49 1.74
N THR A 229 7.16 -11.40 0.41
CA THR A 229 6.01 -11.62 -0.49
C THR A 229 5.33 -12.96 -0.23
N GLU A 230 6.10 -14.00 0.04
CA GLU A 230 5.59 -15.36 0.26
C GLU A 230 5.11 -15.59 1.71
N LYS A 231 5.74 -14.97 2.70
CA LYS A 231 5.47 -15.18 4.15
C LYS A 231 4.48 -14.18 4.73
N THR A 232 4.63 -12.89 4.40
CA THR A 232 3.82 -11.81 4.95
C THR A 232 2.86 -11.20 3.93
N GLY A 233 2.98 -11.57 2.66
CA GLY A 233 2.18 -11.02 1.57
C GLY A 233 2.59 -9.60 1.17
N LEU A 234 3.81 -9.15 1.51
CA LEU A 234 4.32 -7.84 1.12
C LEU A 234 4.19 -7.63 -0.40
N THR A 235 3.63 -6.51 -0.79
CA THR A 235 3.41 -6.18 -2.21
C THR A 235 4.43 -5.17 -2.72
N GLU A 236 4.66 -5.17 -4.04
CA GLU A 236 5.63 -4.26 -4.68
C GLU A 236 5.41 -2.79 -4.37
N GLY A 237 4.17 -2.37 -4.09
CA GLY A 237 3.85 -0.99 -3.76
C GLY A 237 4.44 -0.47 -2.46
N PHE A 238 4.87 -1.37 -1.57
CA PHE A 238 5.46 -1.07 -0.26
C PHE A 238 6.91 -1.54 -0.14
N MET A 239 7.54 -1.91 -1.24
CA MET A 239 8.95 -2.32 -1.26
C MET A 239 9.83 -1.16 -1.72
N PRO A 240 10.90 -0.82 -0.99
CA PRO A 240 11.88 0.19 -1.42
C PRO A 240 12.55 -0.15 -2.76
N GLN A 241 12.72 -1.43 -3.05
CA GLN A 241 13.28 -1.93 -4.32
C GLN A 241 12.60 -3.22 -4.79
N PRO A 242 12.79 -3.65 -6.07
CA PRO A 242 12.24 -4.89 -6.61
C PRO A 242 12.64 -6.13 -5.82
N ALA A 243 11.66 -6.99 -5.52
CA ALA A 243 11.92 -8.31 -5.01
C ALA A 243 12.70 -9.16 -6.03
N LYS A 244 13.63 -9.98 -5.55
CA LYS A 244 14.47 -10.85 -6.40
C LYS A 244 14.31 -12.31 -6.00
N LYS A 245 13.65 -13.08 -6.86
CA LYS A 245 13.54 -14.53 -6.69
C LYS A 245 14.87 -15.20 -7.06
N GLY A 246 15.40 -16.02 -6.15
CA GLY A 246 16.67 -16.70 -6.39
C GLY A 246 17.03 -17.69 -5.28
N ARG A 247 18.29 -18.14 -5.27
CA ARG A 247 18.79 -19.07 -4.25
C ARG A 247 18.68 -18.49 -2.85
N LYS A 248 19.09 -17.23 -2.65
CA LYS A 248 19.04 -16.55 -1.34
C LYS A 248 17.62 -16.41 -0.80
N SER A 249 16.65 -16.05 -1.62
CA SER A 249 15.25 -15.94 -1.16
C SER A 249 14.70 -17.31 -0.74
N LYS A 250 15.06 -18.40 -1.43
CA LYS A 250 14.69 -19.76 -1.01
C LYS A 250 15.36 -20.19 0.30
N GLU A 251 16.61 -19.80 0.52
CA GLU A 251 17.33 -20.06 1.77
C GLU A 251 16.68 -19.31 2.95
N ILE A 252 16.33 -18.02 2.76
CA ILE A 252 15.62 -17.23 3.77
C ILE A 252 14.29 -17.92 4.11
N LEU A 253 13.48 -18.27 3.10
CA LEU A 253 12.20 -18.96 3.31
C LEU A 253 12.34 -20.28 4.08
N LYS A 254 13.39 -21.04 3.81
CA LYS A 254 13.67 -22.30 4.50
C LYS A 254 14.04 -22.09 5.99
N TYR A 255 14.68 -20.96 6.31
CA TYR A 255 15.19 -20.68 7.65
C TYR A 255 14.21 -19.91 8.52
N VAL A 256 13.17 -19.35 7.97
CA VAL A 256 12.09 -18.69 8.71
C VAL A 256 11.24 -19.72 9.45
N LYS A 257 11.11 -19.52 10.77
CA LYS A 257 10.40 -20.43 11.70
C LYS A 257 9.43 -19.64 12.57
#